data_fa09d011387895b2052f71c4ca2c12f9
#
_entry.id   fa09d011387895b2052f71c4ca2c12f9
#
_cell.length_a   1.000
_cell.length_b   1.000
_cell.length_c   1.000
_cell.angle_alpha   90.00
_cell.angle_beta   90.00
_cell.angle_gamma   90.00
#
_symmetry.space_group_name_H-M   'P 1'
#
loop_
_entity.id
_entity.type
_entity.pdbx_description
1 polymer ?
#
loop_
_entity_poly.entity_id
_entity_poly.type
_entity_poly.pdbx_seq_one_letter_code
_entity_poly.pdbx_strand_id
1 'polypeptide(L)' 'MQCCGCGAVARDMTPGDLDGIRVDCPHCGTYEVSGTVLNRLLRMTLPERAEALARAKRLAHPGVMPLVDARCV' A
#
# COMPACT_ATOMS: atom_id res chain seq x y z
N MET A 1 11.88 -5.67 1.88
CA MET A 1 11.16 -5.50 0.60
C MET A 1 11.21 -4.04 0.17
N GLN A 2 10.87 -3.77 -1.07
CA GLN A 2 10.68 -2.38 -1.52
C GLN A 2 9.27 -1.91 -1.23
N CYS A 3 9.14 -0.66 -0.79
CA CYS A 3 7.83 -0.03 -0.59
C CYS A 3 7.12 0.13 -1.93
N CYS A 4 5.85 -0.28 -2.00
CA CYS A 4 5.06 -0.15 -3.23
C CYS A 4 4.76 1.31 -3.57
N GLY A 5 4.79 2.20 -2.59
CA GLY A 5 4.46 3.61 -2.81
C GLY A 5 5.64 4.49 -3.18
N CYS A 6 6.85 4.25 -2.62
CA CYS A 6 8.00 5.13 -2.83
C CYS A 6 9.27 4.41 -3.30
N GLY A 7 9.28 3.08 -3.30
CA GLY A 7 10.43 2.30 -3.73
C GLY A 7 11.55 2.16 -2.70
N ALA A 8 11.44 2.80 -1.54
CA ALA A 8 12.44 2.70 -0.49
C ALA A 8 12.39 1.32 0.18
N VAL A 9 13.45 0.97 0.89
CA VAL A 9 13.48 -0.26 1.68
C VAL A 9 12.44 -0.17 2.80
N ALA A 10 11.58 -1.19 2.90
CA ALA A 10 10.50 -1.26 3.86
C ALA A 10 10.44 -2.64 4.49
N ARG A 11 9.61 -2.78 5.52
CA ARG A 11 9.42 -4.04 6.24
C ARG A 11 8.12 -4.68 5.80
N ASP A 12 8.18 -6.00 5.57
CA ASP A 12 6.99 -6.79 5.28
C ASP A 12 6.38 -7.23 6.61
N MET A 13 5.21 -6.71 6.93
CA MET A 13 4.48 -7.00 8.17
C MET A 13 3.23 -7.83 7.90
N THR A 14 3.15 -8.49 6.76
CA THR A 14 1.96 -9.23 6.32
C THR A 14 1.67 -10.40 7.26
N PRO A 15 0.50 -10.43 7.93
CA PRO A 15 0.08 -11.62 8.67
C PRO A 15 -0.31 -12.74 7.71
N GLY A 16 -0.21 -14.00 8.18
CA GLY A 16 -0.41 -15.15 7.32
C GLY A 16 -1.84 -15.31 6.80
N ASP A 17 -2.81 -14.66 7.43
CA ASP A 17 -4.23 -14.75 7.05
C ASP A 17 -4.71 -13.56 6.21
N LEU A 18 -3.83 -12.60 5.90
CA LEU A 18 -4.19 -11.43 5.11
C LEU A 18 -4.16 -11.76 3.62
N ASP A 19 -5.24 -11.43 2.92
CA ASP A 19 -5.27 -11.49 1.45
C ASP A 19 -4.70 -10.19 0.90
N GLY A 20 -3.40 -10.19 0.63
CA GLY A 20 -2.65 -9.00 0.21
C GLY A 20 -1.35 -8.88 0.99
N ILE A 21 -0.89 -7.66 1.16
CA ILE A 21 0.34 -7.38 1.90
C ILE A 21 0.13 -6.23 2.88
N ARG A 22 0.92 -6.25 3.95
CA ARG A 22 1.05 -5.13 4.89
C ARG A 22 2.50 -4.66 4.87
N VAL A 23 2.70 -3.36 4.66
CA VAL A 23 4.01 -2.75 4.50
C VAL A 23 4.22 -1.71 5.59
N ASP A 24 5.39 -1.74 6.23
CA ASP A 24 5.83 -0.69 7.16
C ASP A 24 7.01 0.03 6.52
N CYS A 25 6.78 1.24 6.05
CA CYS A 25 7.77 2.05 5.35
C CYS A 25 8.13 3.28 6.21
N PRO A 26 9.42 3.59 6.41
CA PRO A 26 9.81 4.76 7.19
C PRO A 26 9.36 6.08 6.58
N HIS A 27 9.10 6.12 5.28
CA HIS A 27 8.65 7.34 4.58
C HIS A 27 7.13 7.40 4.43
N CYS A 28 6.49 6.25 4.15
CA CYS A 28 5.06 6.20 3.84
C CYS A 28 4.19 5.81 5.04
N GLY A 29 4.79 5.28 6.09
CA GLY A 29 4.06 4.71 7.22
C GLY A 29 3.61 3.29 6.95
N THR A 30 2.73 2.78 7.80
CA THR A 30 2.18 1.43 7.67
C THR A 30 0.90 1.46 6.86
N TYR A 31 0.78 0.57 5.89
CA TYR A 31 -0.40 0.47 5.04
C TYR A 31 -0.57 -0.96 4.53
N GLU A 32 -1.76 -1.25 3.99
CA GLU A 32 -2.07 -2.54 3.39
C GLU A 32 -2.44 -2.37 1.92
N VAL A 33 -2.18 -3.41 1.13
CA VAL A 33 -2.59 -3.47 -0.27
C VAL A 33 -3.43 -4.73 -0.44
N SER A 34 -4.63 -4.58 -0.98
CA SER A 34 -5.52 -5.71 -1.27
C SER A 34 -4.90 -6.64 -2.30
N GLY A 35 -5.03 -7.95 -2.10
CA GLY A 35 -4.55 -8.95 -3.04
C GLY A 35 -5.17 -8.81 -4.42
N THR A 36 -6.40 -8.29 -4.51
CA THR A 36 -7.10 -8.12 -5.79
C THR A 36 -6.47 -7.04 -6.67
N VAL A 37 -5.76 -6.07 -6.08
CA VAL A 37 -5.16 -4.96 -6.84
C VAL A 37 -3.64 -4.99 -6.83
N LEU A 38 -3.02 -5.88 -6.08
CA LEU A 38 -1.58 -5.89 -5.89
C LEU A 38 -0.82 -6.00 -7.22
N ASN A 39 -1.21 -6.93 -8.09
CA ASN A 39 -0.56 -7.09 -9.39
C ASN A 39 -0.71 -5.85 -10.27
N ARG A 40 -1.88 -5.22 -10.24
CA ARG A 40 -2.11 -3.98 -10.98
C ARG A 40 -1.22 -2.86 -10.46
N LEU A 41 -1.15 -2.72 -9.14
CA LEU A 41 -0.31 -1.70 -8.52
C LEU A 41 1.17 -1.88 -8.90
N LEU A 42 1.66 -3.11 -8.90
CA LEU A 42 3.06 -3.39 -9.22
C LEU A 42 3.42 -3.14 -10.69
N ARG A 43 2.43 -3.05 -11.57
CA ARG A 43 2.63 -2.68 -12.98
C ARG A 43 2.61 -1.18 -13.22
N MET A 44 2.20 -0.40 -12.22
CA MET A 44 2.14 1.05 -12.32
C MET A 44 3.51 1.65 -12.09
N THR A 45 3.72 2.88 -12.57
CA THR A 45 4.94 3.64 -12.28
C THR A 45 4.98 4.03 -10.80
N LEU A 46 6.17 4.39 -10.30
CA LEU A 46 6.29 4.84 -8.91
C LEU A 46 5.41 6.07 -8.61
N PRO A 47 5.36 7.11 -9.49
CA PRO A 47 4.43 8.22 -9.26
C PRO A 47 2.97 7.79 -9.17
N GLU A 48 2.54 6.84 -10.01
CA GLU A 48 1.18 6.32 -9.97
C GLU A 48 0.90 5.56 -8.68
N ARG A 49 1.85 4.76 -8.22
CA ARG A 49 1.74 4.05 -6.94
C ARG A 49 1.65 5.01 -5.77
N ALA A 50 2.47 6.07 -5.79
CA ALA A 50 2.44 7.10 -4.74
C ALA A 50 1.08 7.79 -4.70
N GLU A 51 0.48 8.06 -5.85
CA GLU A 51 -0.86 8.65 -5.94
C GLU A 51 -1.92 7.70 -5.39
N ALA A 52 -1.85 6.42 -5.71
CA ALA A 52 -2.78 5.42 -5.20
C ALA A 52 -2.72 5.34 -3.67
N LEU A 53 -1.51 5.35 -3.10
CA LEU A 53 -1.33 5.34 -1.66
C LEU A 53 -1.86 6.62 -1.01
N ALA A 54 -1.65 7.77 -1.65
CA ALA A 54 -2.19 9.04 -1.16
C ALA A 54 -3.73 9.02 -1.11
N ARG A 55 -4.36 8.42 -2.12
CA ARG A 55 -5.82 8.24 -2.11
C ARG A 55 -6.26 7.34 -0.97
N ALA A 56 -5.55 6.24 -0.73
CA ALA A 56 -5.86 5.34 0.37
C ALA A 56 -5.78 6.06 1.72
N LYS A 57 -4.77 6.91 1.90
CA LYS A 57 -4.63 7.69 3.12
C LYS A 57 -5.78 8.68 3.31
N ARG A 58 -6.23 9.31 2.23
CA ARG A 58 -7.37 10.23 2.29
C ARG A 58 -8.69 9.52 2.61
N LEU A 59 -8.84 8.28 2.14
CA LEU A 59 -10.05 7.49 2.36
C LEU A 59 -10.09 6.80 3.73
N ALA A 60 -8.93 6.66 4.38
CA ALA A 60 -8.86 5.99 5.67
C ALA A 60 -9.48 6.86 6.77
N HIS A 61 -10.23 6.22 7.67
CA HIS A 61 -10.71 6.88 8.87
C HIS A 61 -9.56 7.11 9.85
N PRO A 62 -9.63 8.15 10.72
CA PRO A 62 -8.61 8.37 11.75
C PRO A 62 -8.39 7.10 12.59
N GLY A 63 -7.13 6.72 12.79
CA GLY A 63 -6.75 5.53 13.55
C GLY A 63 -6.87 4.22 12.79
N VAL A 64 -7.33 4.23 11.54
CA VAL A 64 -7.43 3.04 10.70
C VAL A 64 -6.29 3.06 9.68
N MET A 65 -5.64 1.89 9.51
CA MET A 65 -4.55 1.74 8.55
C MET A 65 -5.07 1.95 7.13
N PRO A 66 -4.36 2.75 6.30
CA PRO A 66 -4.75 2.89 4.89
C PRO A 66 -4.75 1.55 4.15
N LEU A 67 -5.75 1.35 3.30
CA LEU A 67 -5.86 0.16 2.44
C LEU A 67 -5.93 0.59 0.98
N VAL A 68 -4.94 0.15 0.20
CA VAL A 68 -4.96 0.35 -1.25
C VAL A 68 -5.80 -0.76 -1.86
N ASP A 69 -6.95 -0.41 -2.38
CA ASP A 69 -7.91 -1.34 -3.00
C ASP A 69 -8.39 -0.76 -4.34
N ALA A 70 -9.47 -1.34 -4.89
CA ALA A 70 -9.99 -0.94 -6.19
C ALA A 70 -10.44 0.53 -6.26
N ARG A 71 -10.68 1.18 -5.11
CA ARG A 71 -11.03 2.61 -5.08
C ARG A 71 -9.82 3.50 -5.34
N CYS A 72 -8.62 2.96 -5.22
CA CYS A 72 -7.37 3.73 -5.29
C CYS A 72 -6.64 3.56 -6.62
N VAL A 73 -6.92 2.49 -7.36
CA VAL A 73 -6.21 2.15 -8.58
C VAL A 73 -7.13 1.99 -9.78
#